data_0416b491291a89493ce514c62b8a3af9
#
_entry.id   0416b491291a89493ce514c62b8a3af9
#
_cell.length_a   1.000
_cell.length_b   1.000
_cell.length_c   1.000
_cell.angle_alpha   90.00
_cell.angle_beta   90.00
_cell.angle_gamma   90.00
#
_symmetry.space_group_name_H-M   'P 1'
#
loop_
_entity.id
_entity.type
_entity.pdbx_description
1 polymer ?
#
loop_
_entity_poly.entity_id
_entity_poly.type
_entity_poly.pdbx_seq_one_letter_code
_entity_poly.pdbx_strand_id
1 'polypeptide(L)'
;MALRYLPIKIMNALRSNMTLYENKQCEICGAPAKNFMFGSFICNNEDCIEKAKLLRGGPAGHKLKVVTVGSENPVKIKAVEEVITNTIGSVLVKGINTDSGVSPQPVGLEETSKGAINRAKEAFNSKSCLYGIGIEAGLIEMGGKYLDMHICAIYNGLDYTIGSSKGFELPEEIVTEIKKGVECSIAVQNIYNIQDIGKNEGIIGYITNGALNRIDLCKDAILSAMIPRLKLR
;
A
#
# COMPACT_ATOMS: atom_id res chain seq x y z
N MET A 1 21.81 -27.83 -45.42
CA MET A 1 21.84 -26.90 -46.57
C MET A 1 20.40 -26.49 -46.83
N ALA A 2 19.90 -25.40 -46.24
CA ALA A 2 18.70 -24.65 -46.65
C ALA A 2 18.39 -23.53 -45.62
N LEU A 3 19.31 -22.53 -45.56
CA LEU A 3 19.05 -21.24 -44.93
C LEU A 3 19.32 -20.17 -45.99
N ARG A 4 18.38 -19.99 -46.93
CA ARG A 4 18.43 -18.88 -47.89
C ARG A 4 17.00 -18.36 -48.17
N TYR A 5 16.86 -17.03 -47.94
CA TYR A 5 15.75 -16.17 -48.36
C TYR A 5 14.53 -16.15 -47.46
N LEU A 6 14.67 -15.49 -46.29
CA LEU A 6 13.56 -14.74 -45.76
C LEU A 6 13.47 -13.39 -46.53
N PRO A 7 12.28 -12.99 -46.99
CA PRO A 7 12.12 -11.72 -47.71
C PRO A 7 12.60 -10.54 -46.84
N ILE A 8 13.29 -9.57 -47.46
CA ILE A 8 13.83 -8.36 -46.82
C ILE A 8 12.78 -7.63 -45.97
N LYS A 9 11.50 -7.68 -46.36
CA LYS A 9 10.39 -7.14 -45.55
C LYS A 9 10.21 -7.79 -44.19
N ILE A 10 10.45 -9.09 -44.08
CA ILE A 10 10.38 -9.82 -42.78
C ILE A 10 11.61 -9.52 -41.94
N MET A 11 12.78 -9.41 -42.53
CA MET A 11 14.00 -9.00 -41.82
C MET A 11 13.92 -7.55 -41.30
N ASN A 12 13.33 -6.64 -42.06
CA ASN A 12 13.11 -5.25 -41.63
C ASN A 12 12.03 -5.15 -40.53
N ALA A 13 10.97 -5.97 -40.59
CA ALA A 13 9.98 -6.05 -39.52
C ALA A 13 10.56 -6.65 -38.22
N LEU A 14 11.45 -7.61 -38.31
CA LEU A 14 12.15 -8.17 -37.14
C LEU A 14 13.18 -7.18 -36.57
N ARG A 15 13.88 -6.40 -37.42
CA ARG A 15 14.79 -5.33 -36.98
C ARG A 15 14.05 -4.14 -36.37
N SER A 16 12.89 -3.74 -36.90
CA SER A 16 12.08 -2.66 -36.33
C SER A 16 11.48 -3.04 -34.97
N ASN A 17 11.18 -4.32 -34.74
CA ASN A 17 10.73 -4.79 -33.43
C ASN A 17 11.86 -4.87 -32.39
N MET A 18 13.11 -5.08 -32.78
CA MET A 18 14.24 -5.10 -31.84
C MET A 18 14.56 -3.72 -31.23
N THR A 19 14.35 -2.63 -32.00
CA THR A 19 14.60 -1.26 -31.51
C THR A 19 13.48 -0.71 -30.61
N LEU A 20 12.28 -1.28 -30.68
CA LEU A 20 11.13 -0.82 -29.88
C LEU A 20 11.25 -1.11 -28.38
N TYR A 21 12.06 -2.10 -28.02
CA TYR A 21 12.23 -2.55 -26.63
C TYR A 21 13.62 -2.24 -26.05
N GLU A 22 14.55 -1.72 -26.86
CA GLU A 22 15.86 -1.27 -26.36
C GLU A 22 15.66 -0.21 -25.28
N ASN A 23 16.25 -0.49 -24.10
CA ASN A 23 16.15 0.36 -22.90
C ASN A 23 14.77 0.42 -22.21
N LYS A 24 13.82 -0.44 -22.57
CA LYS A 24 12.56 -0.56 -21.83
C LYS A 24 12.67 -1.64 -20.75
N GLN A 25 12.11 -1.33 -19.59
CA GLN A 25 12.03 -2.27 -18.49
C GLN A 25 10.61 -2.80 -18.34
N CYS A 26 10.47 -4.03 -17.87
CA CYS A 26 9.19 -4.63 -17.51
C CYS A 26 8.53 -3.80 -16.41
N GLU A 27 7.36 -3.27 -16.68
CA GLU A 27 6.61 -2.42 -15.73
C GLU A 27 6.16 -3.19 -14.48
N ILE A 28 6.29 -4.54 -14.49
CA ILE A 28 5.93 -5.41 -13.37
C ILE A 28 7.14 -5.72 -12.46
N CYS A 29 8.27 -6.15 -13.04
CA CYS A 29 9.41 -6.65 -12.26
C CYS A 29 10.73 -5.90 -12.48
N GLY A 30 10.77 -4.91 -13.39
CA GLY A 30 11.99 -4.14 -13.68
C GLY A 30 13.01 -4.82 -14.60
N ALA A 31 12.85 -6.10 -14.94
CA ALA A 31 13.73 -6.80 -15.88
C ALA A 31 13.62 -6.20 -17.30
N PRO A 32 14.60 -6.43 -18.21
CA PRO A 32 14.50 -5.97 -19.59
C PRO A 32 13.19 -6.43 -20.25
N ALA A 33 12.44 -5.50 -20.83
CA ALA A 33 11.20 -5.82 -21.52
C ALA A 33 11.50 -6.56 -22.84
N LYS A 34 10.61 -7.50 -23.17
CA LYS A 34 10.67 -8.29 -24.41
C LYS A 34 9.42 -8.14 -25.26
N ASN A 35 8.34 -7.62 -24.67
CA ASN A 35 7.04 -7.48 -25.29
C ASN A 35 6.38 -6.16 -24.90
N PHE A 36 5.47 -5.69 -25.77
CA PHE A 36 4.48 -4.69 -25.41
C PHE A 36 3.11 -5.33 -25.51
N MET A 37 2.54 -5.70 -24.37
CA MET A 37 1.25 -6.39 -24.28
C MET A 37 0.41 -5.73 -23.21
N PHE A 38 -0.89 -5.76 -23.38
CA PHE A 38 -1.85 -5.18 -22.41
C PHE A 38 -1.56 -3.71 -22.06
N GLY A 39 -0.96 -2.95 -23.01
CA GLY A 39 -0.63 -1.54 -22.83
C GLY A 39 0.60 -1.26 -21.96
N SER A 40 1.42 -2.28 -21.68
CA SER A 40 2.63 -2.20 -20.85
C SER A 40 3.81 -2.91 -21.49
N PHE A 41 5.04 -2.42 -21.20
CA PHE A 41 6.27 -3.13 -21.53
C PHE A 41 6.48 -4.25 -20.52
N ILE A 42 6.61 -5.50 -20.96
CA ILE A 42 6.75 -6.67 -20.09
C ILE A 42 7.85 -7.62 -20.58
N CYS A 43 8.45 -8.38 -19.65
CA CYS A 43 9.37 -9.47 -19.97
C CYS A 43 8.58 -10.74 -20.37
N ASN A 44 9.31 -11.84 -20.66
CA ASN A 44 8.68 -13.12 -21.01
C ASN A 44 8.25 -13.97 -19.80
N ASN A 45 8.33 -13.44 -18.58
CA ASN A 45 7.90 -14.15 -17.38
C ASN A 45 6.37 -14.25 -17.36
N GLU A 46 5.84 -15.46 -17.18
CA GLU A 46 4.40 -15.73 -17.19
C GLU A 46 3.66 -14.98 -16.09
N ASP A 47 4.26 -14.86 -14.88
CA ASP A 47 3.67 -14.07 -13.79
C ASP A 47 3.55 -12.60 -14.14
N CYS A 48 4.52 -12.05 -14.90
CA CYS A 48 4.45 -10.67 -15.37
C CYS A 48 3.39 -10.50 -16.45
N ILE A 49 3.23 -11.48 -17.33
CA ILE A 49 2.20 -11.50 -18.38
C ILE A 49 0.81 -11.55 -17.74
N GLU A 50 0.58 -12.47 -16.80
CA GLU A 50 -0.70 -12.58 -16.10
C GLU A 50 -1.01 -11.33 -15.27
N LYS A 51 -0.04 -10.79 -14.54
CA LYS A 51 -0.21 -9.51 -13.83
C LYS A 51 -0.54 -8.37 -14.78
N ALA A 52 0.16 -8.24 -15.91
CA ALA A 52 -0.14 -7.20 -16.91
C ALA A 52 -1.54 -7.36 -17.50
N LYS A 53 -1.99 -8.59 -17.72
CA LYS A 53 -3.33 -8.93 -18.20
C LYS A 53 -4.42 -8.56 -17.19
N LEU A 54 -4.20 -8.87 -15.91
CA LEU A 54 -5.06 -8.44 -14.79
C LEU A 54 -5.10 -6.91 -14.67
N LEU A 55 -3.93 -6.27 -14.79
CA LEU A 55 -3.76 -4.81 -14.70
C LEU A 55 -4.47 -4.05 -15.83
N ARG A 56 -4.72 -4.69 -16.97
CA ARG A 56 -5.45 -4.08 -18.07
C ARG A 56 -6.98 -4.07 -17.89
N GLY A 57 -7.50 -4.87 -16.96
CA GLY A 57 -8.94 -4.88 -16.68
C GLY A 57 -9.80 -5.57 -17.73
N GLY A 58 -9.27 -6.59 -18.45
CA GLY A 58 -10.01 -7.42 -19.40
C GLY A 58 -10.18 -6.79 -20.81
N PRO A 59 -11.13 -7.26 -21.63
CA PRO A 59 -11.24 -6.93 -23.07
C PRO A 59 -11.47 -5.46 -23.38
N ALA A 60 -11.98 -4.66 -22.45
CA ALA A 60 -12.28 -3.23 -22.63
C ALA A 60 -11.05 -2.30 -22.49
N GLY A 61 -9.87 -2.84 -22.12
CA GLY A 61 -8.59 -2.13 -22.25
C GLY A 61 -8.36 -0.95 -21.32
N HIS A 62 -9.06 -0.84 -20.21
CA HIS A 62 -8.78 0.22 -19.23
C HIS A 62 -7.52 -0.12 -18.42
N LYS A 63 -6.54 0.77 -18.47
CA LYS A 63 -5.33 0.69 -17.63
C LYS A 63 -5.77 0.73 -16.17
N LEU A 64 -5.35 -0.25 -15.36
CA LEU A 64 -5.66 -0.25 -13.93
C LEU A 64 -5.13 1.03 -13.28
N LYS A 65 -5.94 1.58 -12.42
CA LYS A 65 -5.56 2.74 -11.61
C LYS A 65 -4.51 2.30 -10.59
N VAL A 66 -3.43 3.05 -10.51
CA VAL A 66 -2.39 2.81 -9.49
C VAL A 66 -2.78 3.52 -8.20
N VAL A 67 -2.58 2.87 -7.08
CA VAL A 67 -2.68 3.44 -5.73
C VAL A 67 -1.33 3.23 -5.04
N THR A 68 -0.78 4.28 -4.46
CA THR A 68 0.51 4.20 -3.77
C THR A 68 0.32 4.31 -2.26
N VAL A 69 0.90 3.38 -1.51
CA VAL A 69 0.84 3.36 -0.04
C VAL A 69 2.17 3.87 0.51
N GLY A 70 2.14 4.86 1.41
CA GLY A 70 3.31 5.39 2.11
C GLY A 70 3.80 4.45 3.21
N SER A 71 4.02 3.19 2.85
CA SER A 71 4.58 2.15 3.72
C SER A 71 4.96 0.92 2.90
N GLU A 72 6.04 0.25 3.29
CA GLU A 72 6.43 -1.07 2.79
C GLU A 72 5.91 -2.22 3.65
N ASN A 73 5.18 -1.91 4.73
CA ASN A 73 4.59 -2.95 5.59
C ASN A 73 3.53 -3.76 4.81
N PRO A 74 3.73 -5.10 4.67
CA PRO A 74 2.85 -5.94 3.86
C PRO A 74 1.40 -5.96 4.38
N VAL A 75 1.19 -5.81 5.69
CA VAL A 75 -0.16 -5.76 6.29
C VAL A 75 -0.90 -4.51 5.83
N LYS A 76 -0.23 -3.34 5.81
CA LYS A 76 -0.82 -2.08 5.33
C LYS A 76 -1.12 -2.15 3.84
N ILE A 77 -0.19 -2.69 3.02
CA ILE A 77 -0.37 -2.85 1.57
C ILE A 77 -1.56 -3.76 1.26
N LYS A 78 -1.64 -4.92 1.93
CA LYS A 78 -2.73 -5.87 1.76
C LYS A 78 -4.09 -5.28 2.17
N ALA A 79 -4.15 -4.56 3.28
CA ALA A 79 -5.37 -3.88 3.72
C ALA A 79 -5.87 -2.86 2.68
N VAL A 80 -4.96 -2.06 2.10
CA VAL A 80 -5.29 -1.11 1.03
C VAL A 80 -5.80 -1.84 -0.21
N GLU A 81 -5.12 -2.92 -0.65
CA GLU A 81 -5.52 -3.68 -1.83
C GLU A 81 -6.94 -4.24 -1.67
N GLU A 82 -7.25 -4.86 -0.53
CA GLU A 82 -8.56 -5.43 -0.27
C GLU A 82 -9.67 -4.36 -0.22
N VAL A 83 -9.48 -3.28 0.54
CA VAL A 83 -10.51 -2.24 0.68
C VAL A 83 -10.72 -1.47 -0.61
N ILE A 84 -9.65 -1.04 -1.29
CA ILE A 84 -9.76 -0.25 -2.51
C ILE A 84 -10.35 -1.07 -3.65
N THR A 85 -9.93 -2.35 -3.79
CA THR A 85 -10.52 -3.24 -4.79
C THR A 85 -12.02 -3.44 -4.57
N ASN A 86 -12.44 -3.62 -3.32
CA ASN A 86 -13.85 -3.83 -2.98
C ASN A 86 -14.70 -2.55 -3.14
N THR A 87 -14.10 -1.37 -3.08
CA THR A 87 -14.84 -0.10 -3.12
C THR A 87 -14.91 0.54 -4.50
N ILE A 88 -13.80 0.55 -5.25
CA ILE A 88 -13.71 1.22 -6.56
C ILE A 88 -13.29 0.31 -7.71
N GLY A 89 -13.18 -1.00 -7.47
CA GLY A 89 -12.75 -2.01 -8.44
C GLY A 89 -11.24 -2.22 -8.47
N SER A 90 -10.78 -3.08 -9.38
CA SER A 90 -9.39 -3.53 -9.45
C SER A 90 -8.40 -2.37 -9.61
N VAL A 91 -7.38 -2.37 -8.76
CA VAL A 91 -6.27 -1.39 -8.73
C VAL A 91 -4.93 -2.11 -8.62
N LEU A 92 -3.86 -1.45 -9.02
CA LEU A 92 -2.50 -1.86 -8.68
C LEU A 92 -2.05 -1.09 -7.44
N VAL A 93 -1.78 -1.80 -6.36
CA VAL A 93 -1.25 -1.20 -5.13
C VAL A 93 0.26 -1.32 -5.10
N LYS A 94 0.96 -0.21 -4.80
CA LYS A 94 2.42 -0.16 -4.64
C LYS A 94 2.76 0.44 -3.29
N GLY A 95 3.56 -0.26 -2.50
CA GLY A 95 4.16 0.29 -1.28
C GLY A 95 5.43 1.05 -1.58
N ILE A 96 5.68 2.12 -0.84
CA ILE A 96 6.94 2.85 -0.84
C ILE A 96 7.31 3.23 0.60
N ASN A 97 8.60 3.33 0.86
CA ASN A 97 9.07 3.91 2.12
C ASN A 97 8.82 5.41 2.12
N THR A 98 8.23 5.92 3.20
CA THR A 98 7.96 7.35 3.41
C THR A 98 8.25 7.74 4.85
N ASP A 99 8.65 8.98 5.05
CA ASP A 99 8.76 9.57 6.39
C ASP A 99 7.39 10.10 6.83
N SER A 100 6.98 9.78 8.06
CA SER A 100 5.77 10.34 8.65
C SER A 100 5.97 11.81 9.08
N GLY A 101 7.21 12.23 9.36
CA GLY A 101 7.53 13.54 9.92
C GLY A 101 6.93 13.78 11.31
N VAL A 102 6.64 12.70 12.04
CA VAL A 102 6.16 12.70 13.44
C VAL A 102 6.97 11.69 14.25
N SER A 103 6.70 11.60 15.55
CA SER A 103 7.40 10.63 16.41
C SER A 103 7.18 9.18 15.93
N PRO A 104 8.11 8.25 16.20
CA PRO A 104 7.95 6.83 15.86
C PRO A 104 6.69 6.20 16.46
N GLN A 105 6.24 6.70 17.61
CA GLN A 105 4.99 6.35 18.26
C GLN A 105 4.21 7.65 18.54
N PRO A 106 3.33 8.10 17.63
CA PRO A 106 2.55 9.31 17.82
C PRO A 106 1.62 9.21 19.02
N VAL A 107 1.50 10.32 19.76
CA VAL A 107 0.56 10.44 20.87
C VAL A 107 -0.38 11.62 20.61
N GLY A 108 -1.66 11.34 20.60
CA GLY A 108 -2.71 12.29 20.25
C GLY A 108 -3.19 12.17 18.81
N LEU A 109 -4.45 12.56 18.62
CA LEU A 109 -5.12 12.47 17.33
C LEU A 109 -4.46 13.34 16.26
N GLU A 110 -4.03 14.54 16.64
CA GLU A 110 -3.42 15.49 15.69
C GLU A 110 -2.09 14.99 15.15
N GLU A 111 -1.21 14.51 16.02
CA GLU A 111 0.10 14.01 15.59
C GLU A 111 -0.05 12.76 14.72
N THR A 112 -0.92 11.83 15.12
CA THR A 112 -1.20 10.61 14.35
C THR A 112 -1.79 10.95 12.97
N SER A 113 -2.75 11.89 12.94
CA SER A 113 -3.35 12.35 11.68
C SER A 113 -2.34 13.03 10.76
N LYS A 114 -1.47 13.87 11.33
CA LYS A 114 -0.38 14.53 10.60
C LYS A 114 0.55 13.49 9.95
N GLY A 115 0.94 12.46 10.68
CA GLY A 115 1.78 11.38 10.16
C GLY A 115 1.11 10.66 8.99
N ALA A 116 -0.17 10.31 9.11
CA ALA A 116 -0.94 9.68 8.03
C ALA A 116 -1.03 10.59 6.79
N ILE A 117 -1.30 11.89 6.97
CA ILE A 117 -1.39 12.87 5.87
C ILE A 117 -0.04 13.05 5.16
N ASN A 118 1.07 13.14 5.91
CA ASN A 118 2.40 13.28 5.34
C ASN A 118 2.74 12.07 4.46
N ARG A 119 2.54 10.86 4.97
CA ARG A 119 2.74 9.62 4.21
C ARG A 119 1.88 9.56 2.94
N ALA A 120 0.60 9.98 3.03
CA ALA A 120 -0.30 9.99 1.87
C ALA A 120 0.18 10.96 0.78
N LYS A 121 0.59 12.17 1.15
CA LYS A 121 1.11 13.19 0.22
C LYS A 121 2.41 12.74 -0.42
N GLU A 122 3.36 12.22 0.36
CA GLU A 122 4.63 11.72 -0.15
C GLU A 122 4.42 10.54 -1.10
N ALA A 123 3.53 9.59 -0.73
CA ALA A 123 3.15 8.47 -1.58
C ALA A 123 2.57 8.91 -2.92
N PHE A 124 1.72 9.93 -2.93
CA PHE A 124 1.14 10.49 -4.15
C PHE A 124 2.20 11.15 -5.03
N ASN A 125 3.07 11.96 -4.44
CA ASN A 125 4.09 12.73 -5.16
C ASN A 125 5.22 11.87 -5.74
N SER A 126 5.43 10.66 -5.20
CA SER A 126 6.51 9.78 -5.63
C SER A 126 6.27 9.14 -7.00
N LYS A 127 5.01 8.95 -7.40
CA LYS A 127 4.62 8.26 -8.65
C LYS A 127 3.26 8.74 -9.12
N SER A 128 3.04 8.69 -10.44
CA SER A 128 1.70 8.91 -11.01
C SER A 128 0.73 7.84 -10.50
N CYS A 129 -0.22 8.24 -9.69
CA CYS A 129 -1.24 7.35 -9.11
C CYS A 129 -2.58 8.08 -8.96
N LEU A 130 -3.64 7.30 -8.73
CA LEU A 130 -4.98 7.83 -8.43
C LEU A 130 -5.05 8.40 -7.02
N TYR A 131 -4.47 7.67 -6.08
CA TYR A 131 -4.43 8.01 -4.66
C TYR A 131 -3.08 7.70 -4.06
N GLY A 132 -2.57 8.60 -3.22
CA GLY A 132 -1.58 8.31 -2.19
C GLY A 132 -2.30 8.01 -0.89
N ILE A 133 -1.94 6.90 -0.23
CA ILE A 133 -2.56 6.45 1.01
C ILE A 133 -1.51 6.37 2.10
N GLY A 134 -1.76 7.05 3.21
CA GLY A 134 -0.95 6.98 4.43
C GLY A 134 -1.75 6.39 5.58
N ILE A 135 -1.12 5.53 6.35
CA ILE A 135 -1.71 4.89 7.53
C ILE A 135 -0.72 5.04 8.68
N GLU A 136 -1.17 5.64 9.77
CA GLU A 136 -0.39 5.79 10.99
C GLU A 136 -1.16 5.24 12.18
N ALA A 137 -0.45 4.59 13.10
CA ALA A 137 -1.00 4.13 14.38
C ALA A 137 -0.54 5.08 15.49
N GLY A 138 -1.42 5.40 16.40
CA GLY A 138 -1.09 6.29 17.51
C GLY A 138 -1.90 6.00 18.76
N LEU A 139 -1.40 6.55 19.85
CA LEU A 139 -2.00 6.43 21.18
C LEU A 139 -2.95 7.60 21.41
N ILE A 140 -4.25 7.34 21.45
CA ILE A 140 -5.31 8.37 21.58
C ILE A 140 -5.89 8.30 22.99
N GLU A 141 -5.88 9.44 23.67
CA GLU A 141 -6.55 9.54 24.98
C GLU A 141 -8.06 9.68 24.82
N MET A 142 -8.80 8.86 25.51
CA MET A 142 -10.25 8.88 25.55
C MET A 142 -10.75 8.47 26.95
N GLY A 143 -11.45 9.37 27.64
CA GLY A 143 -12.00 9.11 28.96
C GLY A 143 -10.96 8.74 30.03
N GLY A 144 -9.76 9.28 29.95
CA GLY A 144 -8.64 8.99 30.87
C GLY A 144 -7.94 7.66 30.58
N LYS A 145 -8.26 7.00 29.47
CA LYS A 145 -7.65 5.77 28.98
C LYS A 145 -6.93 6.02 27.68
N TYR A 146 -5.96 5.15 27.32
CA TYR A 146 -5.20 5.27 26.10
C TYR A 146 -5.51 4.11 25.15
N LEU A 147 -6.00 4.48 23.98
CA LEU A 147 -6.40 3.54 22.93
C LEU A 147 -5.37 3.56 21.81
N ASP A 148 -4.95 2.39 21.32
CA ASP A 148 -4.29 2.26 20.03
C ASP A 148 -5.34 2.41 18.93
N MET A 149 -5.11 3.35 18.03
CA MET A 149 -6.02 3.67 16.93
C MET A 149 -5.23 3.91 15.65
N HIS A 150 -5.70 3.35 14.55
CA HIS A 150 -5.13 3.63 13.23
C HIS A 150 -5.87 4.78 12.57
N ILE A 151 -5.11 5.73 12.02
CA ILE A 151 -5.62 6.82 11.19
C ILE A 151 -5.15 6.59 9.75
N CYS A 152 -6.06 6.72 8.81
CA CYS A 152 -5.79 6.68 7.38
C CYS A 152 -6.06 8.04 6.74
N ALA A 153 -5.15 8.50 5.89
CA ALA A 153 -5.38 9.62 4.99
C ALA A 153 -5.30 9.13 3.53
N ILE A 154 -6.21 9.61 2.67
CA ILE A 154 -6.23 9.34 1.24
C ILE A 154 -6.14 10.68 0.51
N TYR A 155 -5.05 10.88 -0.26
CA TYR A 155 -4.75 12.11 -0.99
C TYR A 155 -4.86 11.89 -2.50
N ASN A 156 -5.48 12.84 -3.22
CA ASN A 156 -5.71 12.76 -4.67
C ASN A 156 -4.94 13.82 -5.49
N GLY A 157 -4.01 14.51 -4.85
CA GLY A 157 -3.27 15.62 -5.47
C GLY A 157 -3.85 17.01 -5.20
N LEU A 158 -5.10 17.10 -4.80
CA LEU A 158 -5.78 18.37 -4.50
C LEU A 158 -6.18 18.46 -3.02
N ASP A 159 -6.88 17.45 -2.54
CA ASP A 159 -7.33 17.37 -1.16
C ASP A 159 -7.14 15.97 -0.57
N TYR A 160 -7.34 15.82 0.73
CA TYR A 160 -7.33 14.53 1.41
C TYR A 160 -8.62 14.29 2.17
N THR A 161 -8.97 13.01 2.30
CA THR A 161 -9.97 12.52 3.22
C THR A 161 -9.30 11.74 4.33
N ILE A 162 -9.91 11.71 5.52
CA ILE A 162 -9.35 11.05 6.69
C ILE A 162 -10.37 10.08 7.28
N GLY A 163 -9.91 9.00 7.87
CA GLY A 163 -10.72 8.03 8.58
C GLY A 163 -9.92 7.36 9.68
N SER A 164 -10.62 6.81 10.66
CA SER A 164 -10.02 6.09 11.77
C SER A 164 -10.53 4.65 11.82
N SER A 165 -9.75 3.78 12.44
CA SER A 165 -10.22 2.48 12.88
C SER A 165 -11.05 2.63 14.17
N LYS A 166 -11.65 1.52 14.63
CA LYS A 166 -11.97 1.36 16.04
C LYS A 166 -10.65 1.44 16.85
N GLY A 167 -10.75 1.97 18.07
CA GLY A 167 -9.65 1.94 19.04
C GLY A 167 -9.82 0.77 20.01
N PHE A 168 -8.73 0.33 20.62
CA PHE A 168 -8.77 -0.59 21.76
C PHE A 168 -7.81 -0.11 22.85
N GLU A 169 -8.20 -0.27 24.11
CA GLU A 169 -7.38 0.13 25.25
C GLU A 169 -6.11 -0.73 25.32
N LEU A 170 -4.96 -0.07 25.41
CA LEU A 170 -3.69 -0.76 25.64
C LEU A 170 -3.49 -1.05 27.12
N PRO A 171 -2.83 -2.17 27.47
CA PRO A 171 -2.35 -2.42 28.83
C PRO A 171 -1.50 -1.26 29.36
N GLU A 172 -1.68 -0.92 30.64
CA GLU A 172 -1.07 0.27 31.24
C GLU A 172 0.47 0.22 31.23
N GLU A 173 1.05 -0.96 31.35
CA GLU A 173 2.50 -1.17 31.24
C GLU A 173 3.05 -0.80 29.88
N ILE A 174 2.33 -1.07 28.79
CA ILE A 174 2.70 -0.67 27.41
C ILE A 174 2.56 0.85 27.27
N VAL A 175 1.46 1.42 27.72
CA VAL A 175 1.23 2.86 27.70
C VAL A 175 2.35 3.61 28.43
N THR A 176 2.79 3.07 29.57
CA THR A 176 3.89 3.64 30.37
C THR A 176 5.19 3.69 29.56
N GLU A 177 5.54 2.64 28.82
CA GLU A 177 6.74 2.61 27.98
C GLU A 177 6.62 3.57 26.78
N ILE A 178 5.44 3.61 26.14
CA ILE A 178 5.19 4.56 25.04
C ILE A 178 5.35 6.00 25.51
N LYS A 179 4.86 6.36 26.67
CA LYS A 179 5.03 7.71 27.26
C LYS A 179 6.47 8.08 27.56
N LYS A 180 7.36 7.09 27.69
CA LYS A 180 8.82 7.29 27.78
C LYS A 180 9.50 7.44 26.41
N GLY A 181 8.74 7.38 25.30
CA GLY A 181 9.24 7.48 23.94
C GLY A 181 9.60 6.14 23.29
N VAL A 182 9.23 5.02 23.90
CA VAL A 182 9.45 3.67 23.32
C VAL A 182 8.34 3.38 22.30
N GLU A 183 8.70 2.89 21.10
CA GLU A 183 7.73 2.45 20.11
C GLU A 183 6.93 1.26 20.65
N CYS A 184 5.61 1.21 20.33
CA CYS A 184 4.69 0.18 20.85
C CYS A 184 5.18 -1.25 20.57
N SER A 185 5.69 -1.52 19.37
CA SER A 185 6.21 -2.85 19.03
C SER A 185 7.40 -3.26 19.89
N ILE A 186 8.27 -2.30 20.22
CA ILE A 186 9.43 -2.51 21.10
C ILE A 186 8.98 -2.70 22.56
N ALA A 187 8.02 -1.90 23.02
CA ALA A 187 7.46 -2.06 24.38
C ALA A 187 6.85 -3.45 24.57
N VAL A 188 6.06 -3.92 23.59
CA VAL A 188 5.47 -5.27 23.60
C VAL A 188 6.54 -6.35 23.58
N GLN A 189 7.57 -6.21 22.75
CA GLN A 189 8.68 -7.16 22.72
C GLN A 189 9.39 -7.25 24.07
N ASN A 190 9.65 -6.12 24.70
CA ASN A 190 10.37 -6.07 25.98
C ASN A 190 9.55 -6.64 27.14
N ILE A 191 8.23 -6.38 27.17
CA ILE A 191 7.35 -6.80 28.27
C ILE A 191 6.92 -8.26 28.11
N TYR A 192 6.53 -8.67 26.89
CA TYR A 192 5.93 -9.99 26.65
C TYR A 192 6.84 -10.97 25.91
N ASN A 193 8.06 -10.55 25.53
CA ASN A 193 9.03 -11.36 24.77
C ASN A 193 8.46 -11.87 23.41
N ILE A 194 7.64 -11.03 22.73
CA ILE A 194 7.03 -11.36 21.44
C ILE A 194 7.78 -10.64 20.32
N GLN A 195 8.35 -11.39 19.36
CA GLN A 195 9.11 -10.84 18.24
C GLN A 195 8.20 -10.45 17.06
N ASP A 196 8.64 -9.44 16.28
CA ASP A 196 8.04 -9.02 14.99
C ASP A 196 6.53 -8.73 15.02
N ILE A 197 5.96 -8.40 16.18
CA ILE A 197 4.52 -8.16 16.35
C ILE A 197 4.01 -7.05 15.42
N GLY A 198 4.86 -6.06 15.11
CA GLY A 198 4.52 -4.94 14.23
C GLY A 198 4.39 -5.31 12.75
N LYS A 199 4.90 -6.45 12.33
CA LYS A 199 4.84 -6.94 10.92
C LYS A 199 3.76 -8.00 10.71
N ASN A 200 3.19 -8.53 11.78
CA ASN A 200 2.22 -9.61 11.79
C ASN A 200 0.83 -9.12 12.25
N GLU A 201 0.19 -9.88 13.11
CA GLU A 201 -1.17 -9.66 13.61
C GLU A 201 -1.33 -8.42 14.52
N GLY A 202 -0.20 -7.86 14.97
CA GLY A 202 -0.18 -6.77 15.94
C GLY A 202 -0.51 -7.24 17.36
N ILE A 203 -0.34 -6.35 18.34
CA ILE A 203 -0.68 -6.67 19.72
C ILE A 203 -2.15 -7.08 19.89
N ILE A 204 -3.04 -6.48 19.12
CA ILE A 204 -4.47 -6.80 19.15
C ILE A 204 -4.74 -8.27 18.77
N GLY A 205 -4.03 -8.78 17.76
CA GLY A 205 -4.15 -10.19 17.36
C GLY A 205 -3.69 -11.12 18.45
N TYR A 206 -2.60 -10.78 19.12
CA TYR A 206 -2.10 -11.55 20.24
C TYR A 206 -3.07 -11.56 21.43
N ILE A 207 -3.55 -10.39 21.88
CA ILE A 207 -4.48 -10.28 23.02
C ILE A 207 -5.80 -10.99 22.75
N THR A 208 -6.27 -10.97 21.51
CA THR A 208 -7.59 -11.52 21.14
C THR A 208 -7.53 -12.94 20.57
N ASN A 209 -6.36 -13.60 20.60
CA ASN A 209 -6.14 -14.90 19.97
C ASN A 209 -6.61 -14.92 18.50
N GLY A 210 -6.30 -13.85 17.77
CA GLY A 210 -6.63 -13.73 16.35
C GLY A 210 -8.09 -13.35 16.04
N ALA A 211 -8.94 -13.09 17.03
CA ALA A 211 -10.32 -12.65 16.80
C ALA A 211 -10.40 -11.27 16.13
N LEU A 212 -9.40 -10.42 16.34
CA LEU A 212 -9.20 -9.15 15.66
C LEU A 212 -7.71 -8.97 15.39
N ASN A 213 -7.34 -8.55 14.19
CA ASN A 213 -5.95 -8.41 13.77
C ASN A 213 -5.64 -6.98 13.34
N ARG A 214 -4.34 -6.65 13.26
CA ARG A 214 -3.87 -5.34 12.79
C ARG A 214 -4.39 -5.00 11.39
N ILE A 215 -4.55 -5.99 10.50
CA ILE A 215 -5.11 -5.78 9.18
C ILE A 215 -6.55 -5.26 9.23
N ASP A 216 -7.34 -5.71 10.21
CA ASP A 216 -8.73 -5.29 10.37
C ASP A 216 -8.81 -3.83 10.79
N LEU A 217 -7.92 -3.38 11.68
CA LEU A 217 -7.81 -1.95 12.03
C LEU A 217 -7.39 -1.10 10.83
N CYS A 218 -6.42 -1.56 10.05
CA CYS A 218 -6.05 -0.87 8.82
C CYS A 218 -7.23 -0.77 7.86
N LYS A 219 -7.98 -1.86 7.64
CA LYS A 219 -9.17 -1.88 6.77
C LYS A 219 -10.25 -0.92 7.25
N ASP A 220 -10.55 -0.88 8.54
CA ASP A 220 -11.53 0.04 9.12
C ASP A 220 -11.14 1.49 8.83
N ALA A 221 -9.89 1.87 9.10
CA ALA A 221 -9.39 3.22 8.86
C ALA A 221 -9.45 3.61 7.37
N ILE A 222 -9.04 2.69 6.48
CA ILE A 222 -9.07 2.92 5.03
C ILE A 222 -10.51 3.07 4.54
N LEU A 223 -11.40 2.17 4.96
CA LEU A 223 -12.81 2.22 4.55
C LEU A 223 -13.46 3.52 5.02
N SER A 224 -13.22 3.92 6.27
CA SER A 224 -13.70 5.19 6.82
C SER A 224 -13.23 6.39 6.00
N ALA A 225 -11.93 6.40 5.61
CA ALA A 225 -11.36 7.46 4.76
C ALA A 225 -11.90 7.43 3.32
N MET A 226 -12.37 6.27 2.83
CA MET A 226 -12.97 6.14 1.50
C MET A 226 -14.41 6.65 1.42
N ILE A 227 -15.18 6.65 2.51
CA ILE A 227 -16.61 7.04 2.51
C ILE A 227 -16.87 8.35 1.77
N PRO A 228 -16.14 9.46 2.03
CA PRO A 228 -16.40 10.72 1.34
C PRO A 228 -16.09 10.69 -0.17
N ARG A 229 -15.39 9.66 -0.64
CA ARG A 229 -14.98 9.48 -2.06
C ARG A 229 -15.90 8.53 -2.82
N LEU A 230 -16.81 7.87 -2.12
CA LEU A 230 -17.79 6.97 -2.72
C LEU A 230 -19.03 7.77 -3.16
N LYS A 231 -19.56 7.44 -4.35
CA LYS A 231 -20.82 8.00 -4.79
C LYS A 231 -21.97 7.31 -4.06
N LEU A 232 -22.92 8.07 -3.57
CA LEU A 232 -24.20 7.52 -3.13
C LEU A 232 -24.86 6.81 -4.34
N ARG A 233 -25.28 5.58 -4.13
CA ARG A 233 -25.99 4.78 -5.14
C ARG A 233 -27.47 5.03 -5.05
#